data_390749b0789f63d536f7d4da27f23b5c
#
_entry.id   390749b0789f63d536f7d4da27f23b5c
#
_cell.length_a   1.000
_cell.length_b   1.000
_cell.length_c   1.000
_cell.angle_alpha   90.00
_cell.angle_beta   90.00
_cell.angle_gamma   90.00
#
_symmetry.space_group_name_H-M   'P 1'
#
loop_
_entity.id
_entity.type
_entity.pdbx_description
1 polymer ?
#
loop_
_entity_poly.entity_id
_entity_poly.type
_entity_poly.pdbx_seq_one_letter_code
_entity_poly.pdbx_strand_id
1 'polypeptide(L)'
;YEICACLVGSEMCIRDILKVVQITYAYYQNGGKNIDTAEKELFFSLAKAYDLYNYLLTLMVEINRIAERAVETAQSRYNRIKVGEPPSTKFIDNRFIMQLEVNKQLLDFRENQKKSWVNEEDFVRSLYKQIIETDYYKEYMASAESSYAQDRELWRKIYKNVICNNEELDSLLEDMSLYWNDDKYIVDTFVLKTIKRFDEAKGADQELLPEFKDEEDREFAHRLFRNTLLNAEYYRKLISDNTKNWEFNRIALMDLLIMQIALAEILTFPNIPLNVSLNEYVDIAKIYSTPRSGAYVNGLLDAVSKKLIAEKKLEKTNN
;
A
#
# COMPACT_ATOMS: atom_id res chain seq x y z
N TYR A 1 0.89 2.18 -14.38
CA TYR A 1 -0.11 1.13 -14.02
C TYR A 1 -1.27 1.83 -13.34
N GLU A 2 -2.35 2.07 -14.10
CA GLU A 2 -3.63 2.49 -13.54
C GLU A 2 -4.33 1.24 -13.03
N ILE A 3 -4.19 0.94 -11.75
CA ILE A 3 -5.08 0.02 -11.07
C ILE A 3 -6.43 0.71 -10.99
N CYS A 4 -7.42 0.07 -11.56
CA CYS A 4 -8.76 0.54 -11.89
C CYS A 4 -9.37 1.42 -10.79
N ALA A 5 -9.68 2.67 -11.13
CA ALA A 5 -10.34 3.66 -10.28
C ALA A 5 -11.86 3.38 -10.20
N CYS A 6 -12.25 2.18 -9.83
CA CYS A 6 -13.65 1.86 -9.62
C CYS A 6 -13.85 1.21 -8.25
N LEU A 7 -14.51 1.95 -7.38
CA LEU A 7 -15.00 1.62 -6.05
C LEU A 7 -14.07 2.04 -4.89
N VAL A 8 -14.59 2.91 -4.07
CA VAL A 8 -13.99 3.49 -2.84
C VAL A 8 -13.78 2.44 -1.71
N GLY A 9 -13.57 1.19 -2.04
CA GLY A 9 -13.30 0.06 -1.15
C GLY A 9 -12.22 -0.89 -1.66
N SER A 10 -11.87 -0.84 -2.96
CA SER A 10 -11.03 -1.87 -3.60
C SER A 10 -9.57 -1.89 -3.15
N GLU A 11 -8.96 -0.74 -2.83
CA GLU A 11 -7.53 -0.70 -2.50
C GLU A 11 -7.21 -1.35 -1.13
N MET A 12 -8.07 -1.21 -0.13
CA MET A 12 -7.90 -1.90 1.15
C MET A 12 -8.13 -3.39 1.00
N CYS A 13 -9.12 -3.80 0.20
CA CYS A 13 -9.34 -5.22 -0.14
C CYS A 13 -8.11 -5.83 -0.83
N ILE A 14 -7.47 -5.12 -1.76
CA ILE A 14 -6.24 -5.61 -2.44
C ILE A 14 -5.12 -5.86 -1.42
N ARG A 15 -4.88 -4.93 -0.49
CA ARG A 15 -3.88 -5.13 0.58
C ARG A 15 -4.19 -6.40 1.37
N ASP A 16 -5.43 -6.58 1.76
CA ASP A 16 -5.85 -7.71 2.58
C ASP A 16 -5.72 -9.03 1.81
N ILE A 17 -6.10 -9.05 0.53
CA ILE A 17 -5.89 -10.21 -0.35
C ILE A 17 -4.40 -10.55 -0.47
N LEU A 18 -3.54 -9.54 -0.69
CA LEU A 18 -2.10 -9.75 -0.79
C LEU A 18 -1.53 -10.36 0.49
N LYS A 19 -1.96 -9.88 1.66
CA LYS A 19 -1.57 -10.47 2.94
C LYS A 19 -2.10 -11.89 3.13
N VAL A 20 -3.33 -12.16 2.71
CA VAL A 20 -3.86 -13.52 2.69
C VAL A 20 -3.03 -14.43 1.79
N VAL A 21 -2.59 -13.98 0.61
CA VAL A 21 -1.70 -14.75 -0.29
C VAL A 21 -0.37 -15.07 0.41
N GLN A 22 0.29 -14.06 0.98
CA GLN A 22 1.59 -14.20 1.65
C GLN A 22 1.50 -15.18 2.83
N ILE A 23 0.52 -14.99 3.72
CA ILE A 23 0.36 -15.82 4.92
C ILE A 23 -0.11 -17.24 4.57
N THR A 24 -0.96 -17.41 3.55
CA THR A 24 -1.36 -18.71 3.05
C THR A 24 -0.15 -19.47 2.49
N TYR A 25 0.70 -18.80 1.72
CA TYR A 25 1.94 -19.40 1.23
C TYR A 25 2.85 -19.82 2.39
N ALA A 26 3.11 -18.95 3.36
CA ALA A 26 3.91 -19.24 4.53
C ALA A 26 3.32 -20.40 5.36
N TYR A 27 1.99 -20.43 5.51
CA TYR A 27 1.29 -21.51 6.20
C TYR A 27 1.59 -22.88 5.57
N TYR A 28 1.51 -23.01 4.24
CA TYR A 28 1.82 -24.27 3.56
C TYR A 28 3.31 -24.62 3.59
N GLN A 29 4.20 -23.64 3.46
CA GLN A 29 5.65 -23.86 3.55
C GLN A 29 6.07 -24.36 4.95
N ASN A 30 5.39 -23.90 5.99
CA ASN A 30 5.61 -24.32 7.38
C ASN A 30 4.87 -25.63 7.78
N GLY A 31 4.32 -26.35 6.81
CA GLY A 31 3.67 -27.64 7.02
C GLY A 31 2.23 -27.59 7.49
N GLY A 32 1.57 -26.41 7.43
CA GLY A 32 0.12 -26.27 7.54
C GLY A 32 -0.53 -26.75 8.86
N LYS A 33 0.11 -26.52 10.00
CA LYS A 33 -0.29 -27.21 11.25
C LYS A 33 -1.31 -26.46 12.11
N ASN A 34 -1.34 -25.12 12.07
CA ASN A 34 -2.18 -24.34 12.99
C ASN A 34 -2.73 -23.09 12.32
N ILE A 35 -4.02 -23.13 11.99
CA ILE A 35 -4.73 -22.01 11.33
C ILE A 35 -4.83 -20.80 12.24
N ASP A 36 -5.09 -20.98 13.55
CA ASP A 36 -5.26 -19.87 14.47
C ASP A 36 -3.95 -19.08 14.69
N THR A 37 -2.81 -19.78 14.65
CA THR A 37 -1.51 -19.12 14.71
C THR A 37 -1.24 -18.32 13.43
N ALA A 38 -1.53 -18.89 12.27
CA ALA A 38 -1.36 -18.22 10.98
C ALA A 38 -2.31 -17.02 10.83
N GLU A 39 -3.52 -17.11 11.38
CA GLU A 39 -4.45 -15.98 11.40
C GLU A 39 -3.95 -14.82 12.28
N LYS A 40 -3.38 -15.11 13.45
CA LYS A 40 -2.73 -14.06 14.27
C LYS A 40 -1.58 -13.41 13.51
N GLU A 41 -0.82 -14.18 12.75
CA GLU A 41 0.24 -13.67 11.89
C GLU A 41 -0.30 -12.79 10.78
N LEU A 42 -1.45 -13.13 10.18
CA LEU A 42 -2.13 -12.30 9.17
C LEU A 42 -2.45 -10.92 9.75
N PHE A 43 -3.15 -10.85 10.88
CA PHE A 43 -3.52 -9.58 11.49
C PHE A 43 -2.31 -8.79 11.99
N PHE A 44 -1.29 -9.45 12.51
CA PHE A 44 -0.04 -8.81 12.85
C PHE A 44 0.65 -8.20 11.62
N SER A 45 0.65 -8.90 10.50
CA SER A 45 1.22 -8.44 9.23
C SER A 45 0.43 -7.25 8.65
N LEU A 46 -0.91 -7.25 8.76
CA LEU A 46 -1.76 -6.13 8.37
C LEU A 46 -1.47 -4.88 9.22
N ALA A 47 -1.34 -5.03 10.54
CA ALA A 47 -0.95 -3.95 11.43
C ALA A 47 0.44 -3.39 11.07
N LYS A 48 1.39 -4.24 10.66
CA LYS A 48 2.73 -3.80 10.22
C LYS A 48 2.67 -3.02 8.91
N ALA A 49 1.81 -3.36 7.97
CA ALA A 49 1.57 -2.56 6.77
C ALA A 49 0.99 -1.17 7.11
N TYR A 50 0.11 -1.10 8.11
CA TYR A 50 -0.41 0.16 8.61
C TYR A 50 0.66 0.99 9.35
N ASP A 51 1.54 0.35 10.12
CA ASP A 51 2.73 1.02 10.70
C ASP A 51 3.58 1.66 9.58
N LEU A 52 3.83 0.94 8.47
CA LEU A 52 4.60 1.47 7.33
C LEU A 52 3.93 2.70 6.72
N TYR A 53 2.61 2.69 6.55
CA TYR A 53 1.86 3.82 6.03
C TYR A 53 2.09 5.09 6.87
N ASN A 54 1.94 4.99 8.18
CA ASN A 54 2.17 6.11 9.08
C ASN A 54 3.65 6.51 9.12
N TYR A 55 4.56 5.56 9.03
CA TYR A 55 6.01 5.80 9.02
C TYR A 55 6.45 6.57 7.78
N LEU A 56 5.87 6.27 6.61
CA LEU A 56 6.12 7.02 5.38
C LEU A 56 5.51 8.43 5.40
N LEU A 57 4.35 8.62 6.03
CA LEU A 57 3.82 9.98 6.28
C LEU A 57 4.77 10.77 7.19
N THR A 58 5.32 10.14 8.22
CA THR A 58 6.29 10.77 9.12
C THR A 58 7.58 11.14 8.39
N LEU A 59 8.02 10.36 7.39
CA LEU A 59 9.19 10.69 6.57
C LEU A 59 9.04 12.05 5.89
N MET A 60 7.86 12.36 5.38
CA MET A 60 7.59 13.67 4.75
C MET A 60 7.79 14.82 5.76
N VAL A 61 7.33 14.65 6.99
CA VAL A 61 7.52 15.63 8.06
C VAL A 61 9.00 15.78 8.40
N GLU A 62 9.74 14.68 8.49
CA GLU A 62 11.17 14.74 8.80
C GLU A 62 12.00 15.39 7.67
N ILE A 63 11.63 15.20 6.40
CA ILE A 63 12.22 15.93 5.28
C ILE A 63 12.03 17.45 5.47
N ASN A 64 10.82 17.88 5.85
CA ASN A 64 10.55 19.30 6.12
C ASN A 64 11.40 19.85 7.27
N ARG A 65 11.59 19.07 8.34
CA ARG A 65 12.47 19.45 9.47
C ARG A 65 13.93 19.59 9.07
N ILE A 66 14.42 18.76 8.14
CA ILE A 66 15.76 18.94 7.55
C ILE A 66 15.82 20.26 6.79
N ALA A 67 14.79 20.59 6.00
CA ALA A 67 14.70 21.86 5.28
C ALA A 67 14.68 23.07 6.24
N GLU A 68 13.93 23.00 7.33
CA GLU A 68 13.89 24.05 8.36
C GLU A 68 15.28 24.35 8.92
N ARG A 69 16.01 23.29 9.33
CA ARG A 69 17.39 23.42 9.83
C ARG A 69 18.34 24.00 8.78
N ALA A 70 18.15 23.66 7.50
CA ALA A 70 18.94 24.22 6.40
C ALA A 70 18.66 25.71 6.20
N VAL A 71 17.40 26.12 6.26
CA VAL A 71 16.97 27.54 6.16
C VAL A 71 17.47 28.34 7.35
N GLU A 72 17.34 27.82 8.58
CA GLU A 72 17.88 28.47 9.80
C GLU A 72 19.39 28.72 9.71
N THR A 73 20.13 27.71 9.23
CA THR A 73 21.58 27.81 9.04
C THR A 73 21.92 28.90 7.99
N ALA A 74 21.20 28.90 6.86
CA ALA A 74 21.37 29.88 5.79
C ALA A 74 20.99 31.29 6.27
N GLN A 75 19.91 31.43 7.03
CA GLN A 75 19.48 32.71 7.63
C GLN A 75 20.53 33.26 8.63
N SER A 76 21.08 32.39 9.48
CA SER A 76 22.13 32.77 10.41
C SER A 76 23.39 33.25 9.70
N ARG A 77 23.75 32.59 8.58
CA ARG A 77 24.86 33.02 7.73
C ARG A 77 24.57 34.37 7.06
N TYR A 78 23.37 34.54 6.48
CA TYR A 78 22.94 35.78 5.86
C TYR A 78 22.98 36.96 6.85
N ASN A 79 22.49 36.78 8.08
CA ASN A 79 22.48 37.79 9.13
C ASN A 79 23.88 38.26 9.50
N ARG A 80 24.88 37.37 9.41
CA ARG A 80 26.29 37.71 9.70
C ARG A 80 26.98 38.47 8.56
N ILE A 81 26.73 38.02 7.32
CA ILE A 81 27.48 38.49 6.15
C ILE A 81 26.72 39.59 5.42
N LYS A 82 25.38 39.59 5.43
CA LYS A 82 24.46 40.51 4.75
C LYS A 82 24.76 40.72 3.25
N VAL A 83 25.20 39.66 2.58
CA VAL A 83 25.48 39.62 1.13
C VAL A 83 24.54 38.62 0.47
N GLY A 84 23.91 39.04 -0.63
CA GLY A 84 22.91 38.24 -1.37
C GLY A 84 21.49 38.48 -0.87
N GLU A 85 20.58 37.56 -1.23
CA GLU A 85 19.19 37.59 -0.78
C GLU A 85 19.00 36.72 0.46
N PRO A 86 18.03 37.04 1.34
CA PRO A 86 17.68 36.17 2.45
C PRO A 86 17.15 34.83 1.94
N PRO A 87 17.39 33.72 2.63
CA PRO A 87 16.87 32.44 2.22
C PRO A 87 15.33 32.46 2.20
N SER A 88 14.73 31.84 1.18
CA SER A 88 13.29 31.70 1.11
C SER A 88 12.78 30.69 2.09
N THR A 89 11.69 30.99 2.78
CA THR A 89 11.00 30.09 3.70
C THR A 89 9.83 29.33 3.02
N LYS A 90 9.56 29.62 1.74
CA LYS A 90 8.36 29.14 1.03
C LYS A 90 8.15 27.63 1.14
N PHE A 91 9.20 26.82 1.08
CA PHE A 91 9.08 25.37 1.18
C PHE A 91 8.71 24.92 2.59
N ILE A 92 9.34 25.50 3.61
CA ILE A 92 9.06 25.16 5.02
C ILE A 92 7.72 25.71 5.51
N ASP A 93 7.23 26.81 4.89
CA ASP A 93 5.91 27.38 5.15
C ASP A 93 4.79 26.73 4.32
N ASN A 94 5.08 25.63 3.63
CA ASN A 94 4.11 24.86 2.85
C ASN A 94 2.97 24.38 3.77
N ARG A 95 1.73 24.83 3.49
CA ARG A 95 0.59 24.63 4.38
C ARG A 95 0.14 23.16 4.49
N PHE A 96 0.35 22.37 3.42
CA PHE A 96 0.03 20.96 3.48
C PHE A 96 0.95 20.22 4.45
N ILE A 97 2.28 20.44 4.39
CA ILE A 97 3.21 19.73 5.28
C ILE A 97 3.08 20.21 6.73
N MET A 98 2.82 21.49 6.94
CA MET A 98 2.53 22.03 8.28
C MET A 98 1.25 21.40 8.86
N GLN A 99 0.21 21.21 8.04
CA GLN A 99 -1.01 20.51 8.46
C GLN A 99 -0.74 19.05 8.79
N LEU A 100 0.07 18.36 7.99
CA LEU A 100 0.45 16.97 8.24
C LEU A 100 1.25 16.83 9.54
N GLU A 101 2.17 17.75 9.82
CA GLU A 101 2.99 17.75 11.03
C GLU A 101 2.17 17.85 12.32
N VAL A 102 1.09 18.65 12.31
CA VAL A 102 0.20 18.82 13.47
C VAL A 102 -1.01 17.88 13.44
N ASN A 103 -1.08 16.95 12.50
CA ASN A 103 -2.16 15.98 12.41
C ASN A 103 -2.23 15.13 13.66
N LYS A 104 -3.38 15.10 14.34
CA LYS A 104 -3.54 14.44 15.64
C LYS A 104 -3.29 12.94 15.59
N GLN A 105 -3.76 12.25 14.55
CA GLN A 105 -3.55 10.81 14.39
C GLN A 105 -2.09 10.47 14.12
N LEU A 106 -1.39 11.29 13.33
CA LEU A 106 0.03 11.10 13.07
C LEU A 106 0.90 11.41 14.30
N LEU A 107 0.53 12.42 15.10
CA LEU A 107 1.20 12.73 16.36
C LEU A 107 1.05 11.57 17.35
N ASP A 108 -0.17 11.04 17.53
CA ASP A 108 -0.43 9.88 18.39
C ASP A 108 0.39 8.66 17.96
N PHE A 109 0.45 8.38 16.65
CA PHE A 109 1.30 7.32 16.13
C PHE A 109 2.77 7.53 16.50
N ARG A 110 3.30 8.74 16.29
CA ARG A 110 4.72 9.07 16.57
C ARG A 110 5.07 8.93 18.06
N GLU A 111 4.16 9.30 18.96
CA GLU A 111 4.38 9.18 20.41
C GLU A 111 4.41 7.70 20.86
N ASN A 112 3.65 6.84 20.21
CA ASN A 112 3.52 5.43 20.56
C ASN A 112 4.53 4.51 19.86
N GLN A 113 5.28 5.01 18.86
CA GLN A 113 6.24 4.23 18.10
C GLN A 113 7.66 4.33 18.61
N LYS A 114 8.34 3.17 18.68
CA LYS A 114 9.78 3.10 19.03
C LYS A 114 10.68 3.43 17.83
N LYS A 115 10.20 3.23 16.61
CA LYS A 115 10.95 3.49 15.37
C LYS A 115 10.73 4.95 14.96
N SER A 116 11.80 5.65 14.66
CA SER A 116 11.75 7.02 14.17
C SER A 116 12.84 7.24 13.11
N TRP A 117 12.66 8.26 12.28
CA TRP A 117 13.66 8.67 11.27
C TRP A 117 14.88 9.39 11.86
N VAL A 118 14.93 9.60 13.19
CA VAL A 118 16.02 10.33 13.85
C VAL A 118 17.36 9.62 13.66
N ASN A 119 17.37 8.29 13.65
CA ASN A 119 18.59 7.51 13.43
C ASN A 119 19.01 7.46 11.94
N GLU A 120 18.14 7.88 11.04
CA GLU A 120 18.31 7.85 9.59
C GLU A 120 18.47 9.27 9.02
N GLU A 121 18.99 10.21 9.82
CA GLU A 121 19.08 11.62 9.43
C GLU A 121 19.88 11.83 8.13
N ASP A 122 20.95 11.08 7.92
CA ASP A 122 21.78 11.20 6.71
C ASP A 122 20.98 10.80 5.46
N PHE A 123 20.16 9.74 5.55
CA PHE A 123 19.25 9.34 4.49
C PHE A 123 18.18 10.42 4.22
N VAL A 124 17.52 10.93 5.27
CA VAL A 124 16.52 11.99 5.13
C VAL A 124 17.13 13.24 4.49
N ARG A 125 18.36 13.57 4.87
CA ARG A 125 19.15 14.68 4.29
C ARG A 125 19.46 14.43 2.80
N SER A 126 19.75 13.19 2.44
CA SER A 126 19.99 12.82 1.03
C SER A 126 18.73 13.01 0.18
N LEU A 127 17.55 12.63 0.71
CA LEU A 127 16.27 12.88 0.05
C LEU A 127 16.01 14.39 -0.16
N TYR A 128 16.24 15.20 0.86
CA TYR A 128 16.06 16.65 0.74
C TYR A 128 16.98 17.23 -0.35
N LYS A 129 18.24 16.80 -0.44
CA LYS A 129 19.15 17.21 -1.53
C LYS A 129 18.62 16.83 -2.92
N GLN A 130 18.05 15.63 -3.07
CA GLN A 130 17.43 15.20 -4.32
C GLN A 130 16.22 16.10 -4.66
N ILE A 131 15.39 16.43 -3.68
CA ILE A 131 14.18 17.25 -3.86
C ILE A 131 14.52 18.64 -4.40
N ILE A 132 15.50 19.32 -3.81
CA ILE A 132 15.87 20.69 -4.23
C ILE A 132 16.44 20.78 -5.64
N GLU A 133 16.95 19.67 -6.19
CA GLU A 133 17.45 19.61 -7.57
C GLU A 133 16.36 19.40 -8.62
N THR A 134 15.15 19.02 -8.21
CA THR A 134 14.04 18.78 -9.12
C THR A 134 13.49 20.07 -9.74
N ASP A 135 13.07 19.99 -11.01
CA ASP A 135 12.52 21.14 -11.72
C ASP A 135 11.24 21.65 -11.07
N TYR A 136 10.35 20.75 -10.63
CA TYR A 136 9.09 21.16 -9.98
C TYR A 136 9.29 21.82 -8.61
N TYR A 137 10.38 21.50 -7.88
CA TYR A 137 10.76 22.24 -6.68
C TYR A 137 11.23 23.67 -7.03
N LYS A 138 12.10 23.79 -8.03
CA LYS A 138 12.62 25.07 -8.51
C LYS A 138 11.49 25.97 -9.04
N GLU A 139 10.56 25.40 -9.81
CA GLU A 139 9.35 26.08 -10.29
C GLU A 139 8.48 26.56 -9.13
N TYR A 140 8.23 25.70 -8.15
CA TYR A 140 7.44 26.04 -6.96
C TYR A 140 8.08 27.19 -6.18
N MET A 141 9.40 27.15 -5.96
CA MET A 141 10.14 28.20 -5.25
C MET A 141 10.13 29.54 -6.00
N ALA A 142 10.20 29.51 -7.33
CA ALA A 142 10.20 30.71 -8.19
C ALA A 142 8.80 31.30 -8.39
N SER A 143 7.73 30.54 -8.21
CA SER A 143 6.36 31.02 -8.39
C SER A 143 5.99 32.04 -7.33
N ALA A 144 5.37 33.15 -7.75
CA ALA A 144 4.77 34.11 -6.83
C ALA A 144 3.43 33.66 -6.26
N GLU A 145 2.80 32.69 -6.89
CA GLU A 145 1.53 32.12 -6.41
C GLU A 145 1.77 31.20 -5.21
N SER A 146 0.83 31.26 -4.26
CA SER A 146 0.79 30.38 -3.09
C SER A 146 -0.66 29.97 -2.84
N SER A 147 -0.94 28.69 -3.02
CA SER A 147 -2.23 28.11 -2.69
C SER A 147 -2.03 26.75 -2.03
N TYR A 148 -2.98 26.35 -1.17
CA TYR A 148 -2.94 25.01 -0.56
C TYR A 148 -2.91 23.89 -1.61
N ALA A 149 -3.59 24.06 -2.73
CA ALA A 149 -3.58 23.09 -3.82
C ALA A 149 -2.17 22.91 -4.44
N GLN A 150 -1.43 24.00 -4.61
CA GLN A 150 -0.05 23.96 -5.10
C GLN A 150 0.89 23.35 -4.05
N ASP A 151 0.71 23.69 -2.78
CA ASP A 151 1.47 23.14 -1.67
C ASP A 151 1.32 21.62 -1.58
N ARG A 152 0.08 21.13 -1.67
CA ARG A 152 -0.26 19.72 -1.69
C ARG A 152 0.26 19.00 -2.94
N GLU A 153 0.15 19.63 -4.12
CA GLU A 153 0.62 19.04 -5.37
C GLU A 153 2.16 18.93 -5.42
N LEU A 154 2.89 19.88 -4.83
CA LEU A 154 4.34 19.75 -4.68
C LEU A 154 4.70 18.50 -3.91
N TRP A 155 4.11 18.29 -2.75
CA TRP A 155 4.39 17.09 -1.92
C TRP A 155 3.92 15.78 -2.59
N ARG A 156 2.83 15.83 -3.35
CA ARG A 156 2.42 14.69 -4.18
C ARG A 156 3.48 14.32 -5.22
N LYS A 157 4.06 15.30 -5.91
CA LYS A 157 5.14 15.10 -6.88
C LYS A 157 6.42 14.61 -6.19
N ILE A 158 6.80 15.18 -5.06
CA ILE A 158 7.94 14.74 -4.26
C ILE A 158 7.76 13.27 -3.88
N TYR A 159 6.64 12.92 -3.28
CA TYR A 159 6.39 11.56 -2.86
C TYR A 159 6.46 10.58 -4.04
N LYS A 160 5.75 10.88 -5.13
CA LYS A 160 5.68 10.02 -6.32
C LYS A 160 7.04 9.82 -6.99
N ASN A 161 7.85 10.87 -7.11
CA ASN A 161 9.05 10.84 -7.97
C ASN A 161 10.36 10.64 -7.19
N VAL A 162 10.40 10.96 -5.90
CA VAL A 162 11.63 10.86 -5.08
C VAL A 162 11.52 9.74 -4.04
N ILE A 163 10.32 9.51 -3.47
CA ILE A 163 10.14 8.54 -2.37
C ILE A 163 9.68 7.18 -2.88
N CYS A 164 8.66 7.11 -3.76
CA CYS A 164 8.09 5.83 -4.20
C CYS A 164 9.11 4.86 -4.83
N ASN A 165 10.03 5.36 -5.64
CA ASN A 165 10.98 4.52 -6.40
C ASN A 165 12.42 4.73 -5.89
N ASN A 166 12.61 4.83 -4.59
CA ASN A 166 13.91 5.06 -4.00
C ASN A 166 14.50 3.75 -3.47
N GLU A 167 15.51 3.21 -4.18
CA GLU A 167 16.15 1.93 -3.84
C GLU A 167 16.85 1.96 -2.47
N GLU A 168 17.39 3.12 -2.05
CA GLU A 168 17.99 3.28 -0.73
C GLU A 168 16.93 3.18 0.37
N LEU A 169 15.74 3.77 0.14
CA LEU A 169 14.60 3.64 1.05
C LEU A 169 14.12 2.18 1.13
N ASP A 170 14.02 1.50 -0.02
CA ASP A 170 13.59 0.11 -0.05
C ASP A 170 14.53 -0.77 0.78
N SER A 171 15.84 -0.64 0.58
CA SER A 171 16.86 -1.36 1.37
C SER A 171 16.79 -1.06 2.87
N LEU A 172 16.58 0.22 3.22
CA LEU A 172 16.47 0.64 4.62
C LEU A 172 15.21 0.07 5.29
N LEU A 173 14.08 0.05 4.59
CA LEU A 173 12.84 -0.53 5.09
C LEU A 173 12.93 -2.05 5.25
N GLU A 174 13.65 -2.76 4.37
CA GLU A 174 13.96 -4.19 4.51
C GLU A 174 14.75 -4.47 5.80
N ASP A 175 15.77 -3.69 6.07
CA ASP A 175 16.57 -3.82 7.30
C ASP A 175 15.73 -3.52 8.57
N MET A 176 14.76 -2.64 8.47
CA MET A 176 13.89 -2.27 9.58
C MET A 176 12.83 -3.31 9.91
N SER A 177 12.26 -3.96 8.89
CA SER A 177 11.16 -4.92 9.09
C SER A 177 10.95 -5.82 7.90
N LEU A 178 11.07 -7.13 8.12
CA LEU A 178 10.76 -8.15 7.11
C LEU A 178 9.31 -8.11 6.62
N TYR A 179 8.39 -7.52 7.40
CA TYR A 179 6.99 -7.38 7.02
C TYR A 179 6.73 -6.28 5.98
N TRP A 180 7.73 -5.42 5.70
CA TRP A 180 7.57 -4.26 4.82
C TRP A 180 8.04 -4.48 3.39
N ASN A 181 8.83 -5.53 3.12
CA ASN A 181 9.46 -5.80 1.83
C ASN A 181 8.47 -5.73 0.66
N ASP A 182 7.36 -6.46 0.78
CA ASP A 182 6.39 -6.59 -0.32
C ASP A 182 5.22 -5.59 -0.21
N ASP A 183 5.17 -4.79 0.86
CA ASP A 183 4.02 -3.92 1.12
C ASP A 183 4.18 -2.52 0.57
N LYS A 184 5.42 -2.05 0.41
CA LYS A 184 5.69 -0.65 0.10
C LYS A 184 4.91 -0.14 -1.10
N TYR A 185 4.84 -0.90 -2.18
CA TYR A 185 4.18 -0.44 -3.40
C TYR A 185 2.67 -0.18 -3.22
N ILE A 186 1.97 -0.99 -2.40
CA ILE A 186 0.57 -0.76 -2.09
C ILE A 186 0.40 0.37 -1.07
N VAL A 187 1.28 0.43 -0.09
CA VAL A 187 1.29 1.49 0.93
C VAL A 187 1.58 2.85 0.29
N ASP A 188 2.46 2.93 -0.72
CA ASP A 188 2.71 4.14 -1.50
C ASP A 188 1.42 4.68 -2.14
N THR A 189 0.53 3.81 -2.63
CA THR A 189 -0.76 4.23 -3.17
C THR A 189 -1.65 4.85 -2.11
N PHE A 190 -1.62 4.32 -0.87
CA PHE A 190 -2.36 4.86 0.27
C PHE A 190 -1.85 6.23 0.69
N VAL A 191 -0.53 6.42 0.72
CA VAL A 191 0.07 7.73 1.01
C VAL A 191 -0.33 8.76 -0.05
N LEU A 192 -0.22 8.41 -1.34
CA LEU A 192 -0.62 9.30 -2.44
C LEU A 192 -2.11 9.64 -2.39
N LYS A 193 -2.97 8.69 -2.02
CA LYS A 193 -4.41 8.92 -1.81
C LYS A 193 -4.66 9.85 -0.63
N THR A 194 -3.94 9.66 0.47
CA THR A 194 -4.00 10.52 1.64
C THR A 194 -3.66 11.95 1.27
N ILE A 195 -2.53 12.17 0.57
CA ILE A 195 -2.14 13.52 0.10
C ILE A 195 -3.28 14.17 -0.70
N LYS A 196 -3.90 13.43 -1.63
CA LYS A 196 -5.02 13.96 -2.45
C LYS A 196 -6.26 14.32 -1.63
N ARG A 197 -6.53 13.61 -0.52
CA ARG A 197 -7.71 13.80 0.33
C ARG A 197 -7.56 14.92 1.36
N PHE A 198 -6.34 15.41 1.57
CA PHE A 198 -6.12 16.49 2.52
C PHE A 198 -6.88 17.75 2.12
N ASP A 199 -7.59 18.30 3.09
CA ASP A 199 -8.40 19.51 2.98
C ASP A 199 -7.93 20.52 4.04
N GLU A 200 -7.55 21.71 3.62
CA GLU A 200 -7.06 22.77 4.50
C GLU A 200 -8.06 23.10 5.62
N ALA A 201 -9.36 23.05 5.31
CA ALA A 201 -10.41 23.36 6.27
C ALA A 201 -10.49 22.39 7.47
N LYS A 202 -9.96 21.19 7.33
CA LYS A 202 -9.94 20.18 8.40
C LYS A 202 -8.79 20.36 9.41
N GLY A 203 -7.78 21.13 9.07
CA GLY A 203 -6.64 21.42 9.95
C GLY A 203 -6.02 20.15 10.52
N ALA A 204 -5.73 20.16 11.83
CA ALA A 204 -5.14 19.04 12.56
C ALA A 204 -6.07 17.81 12.70
N ASP A 205 -7.37 17.99 12.48
CA ASP A 205 -8.39 16.93 12.56
C ASP A 205 -8.62 16.20 11.22
N GLN A 206 -7.80 16.46 10.20
CA GLN A 206 -7.86 15.71 8.94
C GLN A 206 -7.69 14.22 9.21
N GLU A 207 -8.69 13.43 8.83
CA GLU A 207 -8.64 11.98 8.97
C GLU A 207 -7.61 11.36 8.01
N LEU A 208 -6.74 10.54 8.55
CA LEU A 208 -5.87 9.64 7.80
C LEU A 208 -6.65 8.39 7.35
N LEU A 209 -6.09 7.59 6.46
CA LEU A 209 -6.69 6.30 6.14
C LEU A 209 -6.59 5.39 7.37
N PRO A 210 -7.69 4.74 7.78
CA PRO A 210 -7.66 3.81 8.91
C PRO A 210 -6.97 2.49 8.52
N GLU A 211 -6.60 1.68 9.52
CA GLU A 211 -6.10 0.32 9.29
C GLU A 211 -7.16 -0.56 8.59
N PHE A 212 -8.40 -0.50 9.06
CA PHE A 212 -9.58 -1.07 8.45
C PHE A 212 -10.64 0.02 8.31
N LYS A 213 -11.35 0.04 7.20
CA LYS A 213 -12.41 1.01 6.95
C LYS A 213 -13.55 0.87 7.96
N ASP A 214 -13.92 -0.38 8.25
CA ASP A 214 -14.97 -0.77 9.18
C ASP A 214 -14.75 -2.22 9.64
N GLU A 215 -15.65 -2.75 10.47
CA GLU A 215 -15.58 -4.13 10.94
C GLU A 215 -15.82 -5.15 9.82
N GLU A 216 -16.56 -4.78 8.75
CA GLU A 216 -16.78 -5.66 7.60
C GLU A 216 -15.48 -5.90 6.83
N ASP A 217 -14.63 -4.88 6.73
CA ASP A 217 -13.30 -4.95 6.12
C ASP A 217 -12.39 -5.92 6.89
N ARG A 218 -12.40 -5.81 8.22
CA ARG A 218 -11.66 -6.75 9.08
C ARG A 218 -12.18 -8.17 8.97
N GLU A 219 -13.50 -8.33 8.98
CA GLU A 219 -14.16 -9.63 8.84
C GLU A 219 -13.92 -10.23 7.44
N PHE A 220 -13.73 -9.40 6.41
CA PHE A 220 -13.37 -9.87 5.07
C PHE A 220 -12.05 -10.63 5.10
N ALA A 221 -10.97 -10.05 5.66
CA ALA A 221 -9.67 -10.70 5.73
C ALA A 221 -9.73 -12.01 6.54
N HIS A 222 -10.44 -11.98 7.69
CA HIS A 222 -10.68 -13.14 8.54
C HIS A 222 -11.37 -14.28 7.77
N ARG A 223 -12.52 -14.01 7.16
CA ARG A 223 -13.34 -15.00 6.45
C ARG A 223 -12.64 -15.51 5.21
N LEU A 224 -11.99 -14.64 4.44
CA LEU A 224 -11.25 -15.03 3.25
C LEU A 224 -10.14 -16.04 3.61
N PHE A 225 -9.32 -15.71 4.60
CA PHE A 225 -8.22 -16.57 5.04
C PHE A 225 -8.70 -17.93 5.55
N ARG A 226 -9.66 -17.94 6.48
CA ARG A 226 -10.18 -19.18 7.03
C ARG A 226 -10.87 -20.05 5.99
N ASN A 227 -11.73 -19.48 5.13
CA ASN A 227 -12.39 -20.26 4.09
C ASN A 227 -11.41 -20.82 3.07
N THR A 228 -10.34 -20.09 2.74
CA THR A 228 -9.27 -20.57 1.86
C THR A 228 -8.65 -21.87 2.41
N LEU A 229 -8.37 -21.92 3.70
CA LEU A 229 -7.69 -23.08 4.31
C LEU A 229 -8.66 -24.21 4.66
N LEU A 230 -9.81 -23.89 5.24
CA LEU A 230 -10.80 -24.91 5.66
C LEU A 230 -11.45 -25.64 4.49
N ASN A 231 -11.59 -25.01 3.34
CA ASN A 231 -12.18 -25.60 2.14
C ASN A 231 -11.13 -25.87 1.05
N ALA A 232 -9.85 -25.96 1.39
CA ALA A 232 -8.74 -26.10 0.46
C ALA A 232 -8.92 -27.30 -0.50
N GLU A 233 -9.32 -28.46 0.01
CA GLU A 233 -9.54 -29.66 -0.80
C GLU A 233 -10.65 -29.46 -1.84
N TYR A 234 -11.73 -28.79 -1.46
CA TYR A 234 -12.84 -28.48 -2.36
C TYR A 234 -12.40 -27.55 -3.50
N TYR A 235 -11.68 -26.48 -3.17
CA TYR A 235 -11.19 -25.55 -4.19
C TYR A 235 -10.17 -26.19 -5.12
N ARG A 236 -9.24 -26.97 -4.59
CA ARG A 236 -8.25 -27.74 -5.37
C ARG A 236 -8.92 -28.75 -6.30
N LYS A 237 -10.00 -29.38 -5.84
CA LYS A 237 -10.79 -30.28 -6.68
C LYS A 237 -11.46 -29.50 -7.82
N LEU A 238 -12.07 -28.34 -7.58
CA LEU A 238 -12.63 -27.50 -8.63
C LEU A 238 -11.58 -27.11 -9.68
N ILE A 239 -10.37 -26.77 -9.24
CA ILE A 239 -9.24 -26.46 -10.12
C ILE A 239 -8.86 -27.71 -10.92
N SER A 240 -8.66 -28.84 -10.28
CA SER A 240 -8.25 -30.10 -10.91
C SER A 240 -9.28 -30.60 -11.93
N ASP A 241 -10.57 -30.51 -11.62
CA ASP A 241 -11.66 -30.96 -12.52
C ASP A 241 -11.77 -30.09 -13.80
N ASN A 242 -11.17 -28.89 -13.80
CA ASN A 242 -11.14 -27.97 -14.95
C ASN A 242 -9.77 -27.87 -15.63
N THR A 243 -8.78 -28.67 -15.16
CA THR A 243 -7.48 -28.84 -15.82
C THR A 243 -7.35 -30.26 -16.33
N LYS A 244 -6.50 -30.47 -17.34
CA LYS A 244 -6.12 -31.84 -17.72
C LYS A 244 -5.27 -32.46 -16.62
N ASN A 245 -5.49 -33.75 -16.30
CA ASN A 245 -4.85 -34.44 -15.15
C ASN A 245 -3.33 -34.25 -15.04
N TRP A 246 -2.62 -34.22 -16.16
CA TRP A 246 -1.17 -34.01 -16.17
C TRP A 246 -0.75 -32.53 -15.98
N GLU A 247 -1.66 -31.60 -16.24
CA GLU A 247 -1.40 -30.14 -16.06
C GLU A 247 -1.53 -29.74 -14.60
N PHE A 248 -2.45 -30.34 -13.82
CA PHE A 248 -2.63 -29.99 -12.40
C PHE A 248 -1.34 -30.14 -11.59
N ASN A 249 -0.60 -31.22 -11.76
CA ASN A 249 0.68 -31.45 -11.06
C ASN A 249 1.82 -30.54 -11.50
N ARG A 250 1.62 -29.75 -12.56
CA ARG A 250 2.59 -28.80 -13.11
C ARG A 250 2.25 -27.34 -12.78
N ILE A 251 1.10 -27.11 -12.13
CA ILE A 251 0.73 -25.78 -11.70
C ILE A 251 1.73 -25.30 -10.66
N ALA A 252 2.27 -24.08 -10.86
CA ALA A 252 3.13 -23.46 -9.86
C ALA A 252 2.36 -23.29 -8.54
N LEU A 253 3.01 -23.54 -7.42
CA LEU A 253 2.36 -23.46 -6.10
C LEU A 253 1.69 -22.10 -5.90
N MET A 254 2.33 -21.03 -6.30
CA MET A 254 1.77 -19.68 -6.17
C MET A 254 0.49 -19.50 -7.02
N ASP A 255 0.47 -19.97 -8.26
CA ASP A 255 -0.74 -19.92 -9.11
C ASP A 255 -1.89 -20.73 -8.48
N LEU A 256 -1.58 -21.93 -7.94
CA LEU A 256 -2.56 -22.75 -7.26
C LEU A 256 -3.15 -22.05 -6.03
N LEU A 257 -2.30 -21.41 -5.22
CA LEU A 257 -2.75 -20.67 -4.03
C LEU A 257 -3.60 -19.45 -4.40
N ILE A 258 -3.18 -18.68 -5.40
CA ILE A 258 -3.93 -17.50 -5.87
C ILE A 258 -5.32 -17.95 -6.36
N MET A 259 -5.41 -19.01 -7.15
CA MET A 259 -6.70 -19.56 -7.61
C MET A 259 -7.56 -20.11 -6.47
N GLN A 260 -6.93 -20.76 -5.47
CA GLN A 260 -7.63 -21.25 -4.28
C GLN A 260 -8.24 -20.09 -3.48
N ILE A 261 -7.50 -18.99 -3.28
CA ILE A 261 -7.98 -17.79 -2.58
C ILE A 261 -9.07 -17.09 -3.40
N ALA A 262 -8.91 -17.00 -4.73
CA ALA A 262 -9.92 -16.45 -5.61
C ALA A 262 -11.25 -17.20 -5.52
N LEU A 263 -11.22 -18.53 -5.52
CA LEU A 263 -12.41 -19.36 -5.38
C LEU A 263 -13.05 -19.22 -3.99
N ALA A 264 -12.22 -19.08 -2.94
CA ALA A 264 -12.71 -18.78 -1.61
C ALA A 264 -13.47 -17.44 -1.56
N GLU A 265 -12.92 -16.39 -2.18
CA GLU A 265 -13.60 -15.09 -2.28
C GLU A 265 -14.89 -15.19 -3.11
N ILE A 266 -14.80 -15.74 -4.32
CA ILE A 266 -15.92 -15.84 -5.25
C ILE A 266 -17.11 -16.56 -4.61
N LEU A 267 -16.86 -17.60 -3.82
CA LEU A 267 -17.90 -18.43 -3.20
C LEU A 267 -18.38 -17.90 -1.83
N THR A 268 -17.57 -17.09 -1.15
CA THR A 268 -17.89 -16.62 0.22
C THR A 268 -18.55 -15.24 0.21
N PHE A 269 -18.23 -14.38 -0.78
CA PHE A 269 -18.66 -12.98 -0.80
C PHE A 269 -19.54 -12.68 -2.02
N PRO A 270 -20.86 -12.90 -1.93
CA PRO A 270 -21.78 -12.73 -3.07
C PRO A 270 -21.86 -11.26 -3.55
N ASN A 271 -21.56 -10.30 -2.66
CA ASN A 271 -21.63 -8.87 -2.96
C ASN A 271 -20.48 -8.36 -3.83
N ILE A 272 -19.38 -9.12 -3.95
CA ILE A 272 -18.26 -8.74 -4.81
C ILE A 272 -18.58 -9.24 -6.23
N PRO A 273 -18.65 -8.37 -7.25
CA PRO A 273 -18.92 -8.79 -8.62
C PRO A 273 -17.83 -9.74 -9.15
N LEU A 274 -18.22 -10.73 -9.93
CA LEU A 274 -17.31 -11.77 -10.43
C LEU A 274 -16.15 -11.18 -11.25
N ASN A 275 -16.44 -10.20 -12.11
CA ASN A 275 -15.44 -9.54 -12.94
C ASN A 275 -14.40 -8.76 -12.11
N VAL A 276 -14.80 -8.22 -10.95
CA VAL A 276 -13.87 -7.55 -10.01
C VAL A 276 -12.92 -8.58 -9.44
N SER A 277 -13.45 -9.67 -8.84
CA SER A 277 -12.62 -10.77 -8.32
C SER A 277 -11.64 -11.30 -9.38
N LEU A 278 -12.14 -11.61 -10.60
CA LEU A 278 -11.27 -12.12 -11.66
C LEU A 278 -10.12 -11.17 -12.01
N ASN A 279 -10.38 -9.88 -12.14
CA ASN A 279 -9.37 -8.90 -12.48
C ASN A 279 -8.30 -8.76 -11.38
N GLU A 280 -8.72 -8.69 -10.12
CA GLU A 280 -7.80 -8.54 -8.99
C GLU A 280 -6.85 -9.75 -8.87
N TYR A 281 -7.35 -10.97 -8.94
CA TYR A 281 -6.51 -12.16 -8.85
C TYR A 281 -5.62 -12.39 -10.07
N VAL A 282 -6.03 -11.93 -11.25
CA VAL A 282 -5.18 -11.89 -12.46
C VAL A 282 -4.00 -10.93 -12.26
N ASP A 283 -4.22 -9.77 -11.69
CA ASP A 283 -3.16 -8.80 -11.44
C ASP A 283 -2.23 -9.26 -10.32
N ILE A 284 -2.76 -9.88 -9.28
CA ILE A 284 -1.96 -10.53 -8.23
C ILE A 284 -1.07 -11.64 -8.83
N ALA A 285 -1.61 -12.48 -9.73
CA ALA A 285 -0.84 -13.54 -10.37
C ALA A 285 0.32 -13.01 -11.23
N LYS A 286 0.13 -11.86 -11.89
CA LYS A 286 1.21 -11.18 -12.65
C LYS A 286 2.34 -10.68 -11.75
N ILE A 287 2.02 -10.26 -10.53
CA ILE A 287 2.98 -9.71 -9.56
C ILE A 287 3.73 -10.83 -8.84
N TYR A 288 3.02 -11.82 -8.32
CA TYR A 288 3.56 -12.84 -7.41
C TYR A 288 3.98 -14.15 -8.09
N SER A 289 3.68 -14.34 -9.37
CA SER A 289 4.06 -15.54 -10.10
C SER A 289 4.83 -15.18 -11.38
N THR A 290 4.36 -15.62 -12.54
CA THR A 290 5.05 -15.36 -13.81
C THR A 290 4.23 -14.44 -14.71
N PRO A 291 4.84 -13.74 -15.69
CA PRO A 291 4.08 -12.92 -16.64
C PRO A 291 2.98 -13.68 -17.41
N ARG A 292 3.12 -15.01 -17.53
CA ARG A 292 2.11 -15.88 -18.18
C ARG A 292 1.02 -16.36 -17.23
N SER A 293 1.25 -16.29 -15.92
CA SER A 293 0.31 -16.76 -14.90
C SER A 293 -1.02 -16.01 -14.92
N GLY A 294 -1.01 -14.71 -15.18
CA GLY A 294 -2.24 -13.92 -15.28
C GLY A 294 -3.22 -14.46 -16.30
N ALA A 295 -2.77 -14.81 -17.50
CA ALA A 295 -3.66 -15.38 -18.55
C ALA A 295 -4.15 -16.79 -18.18
N TYR A 296 -3.29 -17.61 -17.58
CA TYR A 296 -3.63 -18.96 -17.13
C TYR A 296 -4.67 -18.94 -16.00
N VAL A 297 -4.43 -18.15 -14.97
CA VAL A 297 -5.32 -17.97 -13.82
C VAL A 297 -6.70 -17.45 -14.28
N ASN A 298 -6.71 -16.44 -15.16
CA ASN A 298 -7.96 -15.91 -15.72
C ASN A 298 -8.76 -16.98 -16.44
N GLY A 299 -8.13 -17.72 -17.35
CA GLY A 299 -8.80 -18.76 -18.14
C GLY A 299 -9.42 -19.86 -17.28
N LEU A 300 -8.68 -20.28 -16.23
CA LEU A 300 -9.16 -21.34 -15.33
C LEU A 300 -10.28 -20.84 -14.41
N LEU A 301 -10.10 -19.69 -13.77
CA LEU A 301 -11.13 -19.12 -12.89
C LEU A 301 -12.44 -18.82 -13.65
N ASP A 302 -12.35 -18.31 -14.88
CA ASP A 302 -13.52 -18.08 -15.74
C ASP A 302 -14.23 -19.39 -16.06
N ALA A 303 -13.49 -20.46 -16.44
CA ALA A 303 -14.06 -21.76 -16.72
C ALA A 303 -14.75 -22.38 -15.50
N VAL A 304 -14.11 -22.32 -14.32
CA VAL A 304 -14.69 -22.80 -13.06
C VAL A 304 -15.94 -22.02 -12.69
N SER A 305 -15.90 -20.70 -12.80
CA SER A 305 -17.03 -19.83 -12.46
C SER A 305 -18.23 -20.08 -13.37
N LYS A 306 -18.04 -20.19 -14.69
CA LYS A 306 -19.10 -20.54 -15.65
C LYS A 306 -19.75 -21.89 -15.34
N LYS A 307 -18.95 -22.88 -14.98
CA LYS A 307 -19.47 -24.20 -14.59
C LYS A 307 -20.31 -24.12 -13.31
N LEU A 308 -19.81 -23.40 -12.28
CA LEU A 308 -20.55 -23.21 -11.02
C LEU A 308 -21.87 -22.46 -11.22
N ILE A 309 -21.90 -21.47 -12.11
CA ILE A 309 -23.13 -20.76 -12.48
C ILE A 309 -24.11 -21.72 -13.19
N ALA A 310 -23.63 -22.51 -14.15
CA ALA A 310 -24.46 -23.48 -14.87
C ALA A 310 -25.02 -24.55 -13.91
N GLU A 311 -24.29 -24.95 -12.90
CA GLU A 311 -24.72 -25.89 -11.86
C GLU A 311 -25.56 -25.22 -10.75
N LYS A 312 -25.86 -23.93 -10.85
CA LYS A 312 -26.58 -23.12 -9.85
C LYS A 312 -25.94 -23.14 -8.46
N LYS A 313 -24.60 -23.30 -8.42
CA LYS A 313 -23.80 -23.25 -7.19
C LYS A 313 -23.19 -21.86 -6.93
N LEU A 314 -23.25 -20.98 -7.90
CA LEU A 314 -22.77 -19.59 -7.81
C LEU A 314 -23.85 -18.65 -8.35
N GLU A 315 -24.34 -17.75 -7.49
CA GLU A 315 -25.34 -16.73 -7.81
C GLU A 315 -24.70 -15.34 -7.95
N LYS A 316 -23.62 -15.23 -8.73
CA LYS A 316 -23.00 -13.93 -9.03
C LYS A 316 -23.39 -13.48 -10.43
N THR A 317 -23.85 -12.24 -10.55
CA THR A 317 -24.10 -11.58 -11.85
C THR A 317 -22.82 -10.92 -12.37
N ASN A 318 -22.56 -11.06 -13.66
CA ASN A 318 -21.58 -10.28 -14.40
C ASN A 318 -22.17 -8.90 -14.72
N ASN A 319 -22.37 -8.02 -13.75
CA ASN A 319 -22.76 -6.64 -14.02
C ASN A 319 -21.58 -5.69 -13.82
#